data_959fbe74f91a75369fec518a060043c5
#
_entry.id   959fbe74f91a75369fec518a060043c5
#
_cell.length_a   1.000
_cell.length_b   1.000
_cell.length_c   1.000
_cell.angle_alpha   90.00
_cell.angle_beta   90.00
_cell.angle_gamma   90.00
#
_symmetry.space_group_name_H-M   'P 1'
#
loop_
_entity.id
_entity.type
_entity.pdbx_description
1 polymer ?
#
loop_
_entity_poly.entity_id
_entity_poly.type
_entity_poly.pdbx_seq_one_letter_code
_entity_poly.pdbx_strand_id
1 'polypeptide(L)'
;VLIEKGVFKGVVSGGRLARGCELCYPGAKAVIFITGTCDDSCFYCPVSRDRLYHEVMFVNEEPVSGVEEVVVEVTRMGAMGASITGGDPLTAIDRFVDVIRSLKENLGYGFHIHLYTTGRQASVEVLRTLWASGLDEIRFHPVDLRFLRSVEWAVRHTGMSVGIEIPIAPGLEEWAKKVILEASRIGVSFVNLNEMEFVEPNSTSLRLKGYRESRRRPFTVEGALETALKVVGWARDHNLAPVHFCPAPFKDSIQTRNRMRRLATLDRSWYEKPTNDGTVIWAEVRNEDGTTVVAHPDLIREMRGWKPTTIVEAHPTRGRLRISEYEYDSTPS
;
A
#
# COMPACT_ATOMS: atom_id res chain seq x y z
N VAL A 1 12.13 -17.69 -0.49
CA VAL A 1 12.29 -16.65 0.55
C VAL A 1 12.85 -15.42 -0.10
N LEU A 2 12.21 -14.28 0.14
CA LEU A 2 12.62 -12.99 -0.38
C LEU A 2 13.29 -12.20 0.75
N ILE A 3 14.62 -12.04 0.64
CA ILE A 3 15.43 -11.27 1.60
C ILE A 3 16.21 -10.22 0.82
N GLU A 4 16.22 -8.99 1.26
CA GLU A 4 17.06 -7.93 0.73
C GLU A 4 17.69 -7.15 1.87
N LYS A 5 19.02 -6.98 1.84
CA LYS A 5 19.79 -6.31 2.89
C LYS A 5 19.45 -6.81 4.32
N GLY A 6 19.24 -8.12 4.46
CA GLY A 6 18.88 -8.75 5.73
C GLY A 6 17.42 -8.59 6.16
N VAL A 7 16.58 -7.90 5.39
CA VAL A 7 15.16 -7.72 5.71
C VAL A 7 14.31 -8.77 5.02
N PHE A 8 13.46 -9.43 5.80
CA PHE A 8 12.52 -10.43 5.30
C PHE A 8 11.36 -9.73 4.55
N LYS A 9 11.29 -9.95 3.24
CA LYS A 9 10.27 -9.34 2.35
C LYS A 9 9.09 -10.27 2.05
N GLY A 10 9.15 -11.52 2.49
CA GLY A 10 8.12 -12.51 2.25
C GLY A 10 8.64 -13.82 1.68
N VAL A 11 7.71 -14.69 1.33
CA VAL A 11 7.98 -16.01 0.74
C VAL A 11 7.03 -16.24 -0.43
N VAL A 12 7.53 -16.87 -1.49
CA VAL A 12 6.73 -17.32 -2.63
C VAL A 12 6.87 -18.83 -2.75
N SER A 13 5.77 -19.56 -2.93
CA SER A 13 5.77 -21.02 -3.11
C SER A 13 6.39 -21.44 -4.45
N GLY A 14 6.26 -20.58 -5.49
CA GLY A 14 6.78 -20.78 -6.85
C GLY A 14 6.35 -19.64 -7.76
N GLY A 15 6.81 -19.64 -9.01
CA GLY A 15 6.44 -18.64 -10.00
C GLY A 15 7.05 -17.25 -9.76
N ARG A 16 6.41 -16.24 -10.34
CA ARG A 16 6.78 -14.82 -10.20
C ARG A 16 5.83 -14.12 -9.23
N LEU A 17 6.31 -13.01 -8.67
CA LEU A 17 5.41 -12.09 -7.95
C LEU A 17 4.41 -11.46 -8.94
N ALA A 18 3.22 -11.17 -8.45
CA ALA A 18 2.28 -10.32 -9.17
C ALA A 18 2.89 -8.94 -9.44
N ARG A 19 2.56 -8.34 -10.60
CA ARG A 19 3.16 -7.06 -11.00
C ARG A 19 2.94 -5.97 -9.96
N GLY A 20 1.74 -5.90 -9.37
CA GLY A 20 1.45 -4.97 -8.29
C GLY A 20 2.34 -5.18 -7.05
N CYS A 21 2.75 -6.42 -6.74
CA CYS A 21 3.69 -6.71 -5.66
C CYS A 21 5.12 -6.29 -6.02
N GLU A 22 5.57 -6.53 -7.27
CA GLU A 22 6.89 -6.07 -7.74
C GLU A 22 7.05 -4.55 -7.56
N LEU A 23 6.01 -3.77 -7.86
CA LEU A 23 6.01 -2.32 -7.71
C LEU A 23 5.98 -1.84 -6.24
N CYS A 24 5.53 -2.69 -5.31
CA CYS A 24 5.60 -2.38 -3.87
C CYS A 24 7.04 -2.24 -3.37
N TYR A 25 7.94 -3.12 -3.81
CA TYR A 25 9.31 -3.19 -3.30
C TYR A 25 10.10 -1.87 -3.45
N PRO A 26 10.14 -1.23 -4.64
CA PRO A 26 10.81 0.04 -4.82
C PRO A 26 9.99 1.25 -4.35
N GLY A 27 8.81 1.05 -3.76
CA GLY A 27 7.89 2.14 -3.44
C GLY A 27 7.31 2.86 -4.66
N ALA A 28 7.28 2.19 -5.82
CA ALA A 28 6.82 2.76 -7.08
C ALA A 28 5.32 2.57 -7.35
N LYS A 29 4.56 2.19 -6.32
CA LYS A 29 3.12 1.98 -6.38
C LYS A 29 2.41 3.02 -5.54
N ALA A 30 1.53 3.83 -6.15
CA ALA A 30 0.58 4.67 -5.43
C ALA A 30 -0.53 3.80 -4.81
N VAL A 31 -1.07 4.25 -3.67
CA VAL A 31 -2.23 3.62 -3.03
C VAL A 31 -3.39 4.62 -3.10
N ILE A 32 -4.42 4.28 -3.86
CA ILE A 32 -5.61 5.11 -4.04
C ILE A 32 -6.74 4.49 -3.23
N PHE A 33 -7.15 5.19 -2.18
CA PHE A 33 -8.34 4.88 -1.40
C PHE A 33 -9.52 5.61 -2.05
N ILE A 34 -10.41 4.87 -2.72
CA ILE A 34 -11.44 5.46 -3.60
C ILE A 34 -12.75 5.76 -2.88
N THR A 35 -13.07 5.00 -1.83
CA THR A 35 -14.27 5.14 -1.00
C THR A 35 -14.10 4.37 0.30
N GLY A 36 -14.74 4.80 1.38
CA GLY A 36 -14.83 4.03 2.62
C GLY A 36 -16.03 3.09 2.67
N THR A 37 -16.95 3.16 1.70
CA THR A 37 -18.15 2.30 1.67
C THR A 37 -17.79 0.84 1.45
N CYS A 38 -18.41 -0.05 2.24
CA CYS A 38 -18.20 -1.50 2.15
C CYS A 38 -19.45 -2.23 2.63
N ASP A 39 -19.85 -3.30 1.91
CA ASP A 39 -20.97 -4.15 2.28
C ASP A 39 -20.59 -5.28 3.25
N ASP A 40 -19.30 -5.37 3.62
CA ASP A 40 -18.77 -6.37 4.52
C ASP A 40 -18.26 -5.75 5.83
N SER A 41 -18.24 -6.54 6.89
CA SER A 41 -17.79 -6.15 8.24
C SER A 41 -16.71 -7.11 8.75
N CYS A 42 -15.56 -7.11 8.09
CA CYS A 42 -14.46 -8.00 8.45
C CYS A 42 -13.88 -7.63 9.81
N PHE A 43 -13.83 -8.57 10.76
CA PHE A 43 -13.33 -8.34 12.12
C PHE A 43 -11.84 -7.91 12.17
N TYR A 44 -11.11 -8.15 11.09
CA TYR A 44 -9.69 -7.81 10.92
C TYR A 44 -9.46 -6.56 10.08
N CYS A 45 -10.52 -5.83 9.70
CA CYS A 45 -10.40 -4.66 8.83
C CYS A 45 -9.47 -3.60 9.47
N PRO A 46 -8.37 -3.19 8.78
CA PRO A 46 -7.43 -2.22 9.31
C PRO A 46 -7.78 -0.77 8.94
N VAL A 47 -8.89 -0.55 8.22
CA VAL A 47 -9.30 0.79 7.78
C VAL A 47 -9.69 1.62 8.99
N SER A 48 -9.15 2.83 9.08
CA SER A 48 -9.43 3.76 10.17
C SER A 48 -10.88 4.21 10.20
N ARG A 49 -11.38 4.58 11.39
CA ARG A 49 -12.80 4.93 11.59
C ARG A 49 -13.22 6.19 10.85
N ASP A 50 -12.32 7.12 10.65
CA ASP A 50 -12.52 8.35 9.89
C ASP A 50 -12.60 8.12 8.37
N ARG A 51 -12.19 6.94 7.89
CA ARG A 51 -12.30 6.53 6.48
C ARG A 51 -13.39 5.51 6.23
N LEU A 52 -13.54 4.52 7.12
CA LEU A 52 -14.50 3.42 6.95
C LEU A 52 -15.94 3.96 6.98
N TYR A 53 -16.75 3.58 5.99
CA TYR A 53 -18.12 4.01 5.75
C TYR A 53 -18.28 5.51 5.42
N HIS A 54 -17.19 6.22 5.12
CA HIS A 54 -17.22 7.61 4.68
C HIS A 54 -16.90 7.75 3.19
N GLU A 55 -17.58 8.67 2.52
CA GLU A 55 -17.30 9.01 1.12
C GLU A 55 -16.11 9.96 1.02
N VAL A 56 -14.91 9.38 1.20
CA VAL A 56 -13.63 10.09 1.16
C VAL A 56 -12.67 9.41 0.21
N MET A 57 -11.80 10.22 -0.41
CA MET A 57 -10.75 9.72 -1.29
C MET A 57 -9.37 10.16 -0.78
N PHE A 58 -8.39 9.28 -0.94
CA PHE A 58 -6.98 9.59 -0.64
C PHE A 58 -6.08 8.99 -1.70
N VAL A 59 -4.98 9.66 -1.97
CA VAL A 59 -3.83 9.06 -2.67
C VAL A 59 -2.68 9.04 -1.70
N ASN A 60 -2.28 7.85 -1.30
CA ASN A 60 -1.33 7.64 -0.20
C ASN A 60 -1.85 8.33 1.08
N GLU A 61 -1.16 9.37 1.57
CA GLU A 61 -1.51 10.15 2.77
C GLU A 61 -2.37 11.39 2.46
N GLU A 62 -2.46 11.78 1.19
CA GLU A 62 -3.10 13.03 0.80
C GLU A 62 -4.59 12.85 0.52
N PRO A 63 -5.47 13.62 1.16
CA PRO A 63 -6.88 13.68 0.77
C PRO A 63 -7.00 14.31 -0.62
N VAL A 64 -7.92 13.76 -1.41
CA VAL A 64 -8.22 14.25 -2.76
C VAL A 64 -9.73 14.35 -2.98
N SER A 65 -10.18 15.32 -3.74
CA SER A 65 -11.60 15.60 -3.99
C SER A 65 -12.08 15.19 -5.38
N GLY A 66 -11.16 14.89 -6.30
CA GLY A 66 -11.49 14.53 -7.68
C GLY A 66 -10.42 13.75 -8.40
N VAL A 67 -10.76 13.32 -9.62
CA VAL A 67 -9.90 12.46 -10.46
C VAL A 67 -8.61 13.18 -10.88
N GLU A 68 -8.69 14.47 -11.14
CA GLU A 68 -7.54 15.32 -11.52
C GLU A 68 -6.50 15.35 -10.40
N GLU A 69 -6.94 15.49 -9.15
CA GLU A 69 -6.03 15.48 -8.00
C GLU A 69 -5.41 14.11 -7.81
N VAL A 70 -6.10 13.01 -8.12
CA VAL A 70 -5.53 11.66 -8.12
C VAL A 70 -4.36 11.59 -9.09
N VAL A 71 -4.51 12.09 -10.33
CA VAL A 71 -3.42 12.09 -11.33
C VAL A 71 -2.23 12.92 -10.86
N VAL A 72 -2.48 14.10 -10.29
CA VAL A 72 -1.43 14.98 -9.74
C VAL A 72 -0.63 14.25 -8.66
N GLU A 73 -1.30 13.65 -7.65
CA GLU A 73 -0.61 12.96 -6.55
C GLU A 73 0.18 11.73 -7.00
N VAL A 74 -0.38 10.96 -7.91
CA VAL A 74 0.29 9.79 -8.50
C VAL A 74 1.55 10.21 -9.27
N THR A 75 1.48 11.34 -9.99
CA THR A 75 2.60 11.90 -10.76
C THR A 75 3.69 12.45 -9.85
N ARG A 76 3.35 13.15 -8.77
CA ARG A 76 4.30 13.75 -7.81
C ARG A 76 5.31 12.73 -7.28
N MET A 77 4.87 11.52 -6.98
CA MET A 77 5.78 10.45 -6.49
C MET A 77 6.47 9.67 -7.61
N GLY A 78 6.22 10.00 -8.88
CA GLY A 78 6.75 9.26 -10.02
C GLY A 78 6.32 7.79 -10.00
N ALA A 79 5.05 7.51 -9.66
CA ALA A 79 4.56 6.15 -9.58
C ALA A 79 4.65 5.45 -10.95
N MET A 80 4.90 4.15 -10.92
CA MET A 80 4.88 3.27 -12.11
C MET A 80 3.62 2.41 -12.16
N GLY A 81 2.77 2.54 -11.15
CA GLY A 81 1.48 1.88 -11.05
C GLY A 81 0.73 2.31 -9.80
N ALA A 82 -0.53 1.91 -9.73
CA ALA A 82 -1.42 2.19 -8.60
C ALA A 82 -2.15 0.94 -8.12
N SER A 83 -2.44 0.90 -6.83
CA SER A 83 -3.42 0.00 -6.24
C SER A 83 -4.66 0.79 -5.88
N ILE A 84 -5.83 0.31 -6.27
CA ILE A 84 -7.11 0.89 -5.89
C ILE A 84 -7.72 0.04 -4.79
N THR A 85 -7.98 0.70 -3.68
CA THR A 85 -8.47 0.10 -2.44
C THR A 85 -9.54 1.00 -1.82
N GLY A 86 -10.03 0.62 -0.65
CA GLY A 86 -11.05 1.36 0.07
C GLY A 86 -11.73 0.49 1.11
N GLY A 87 -13.00 0.73 1.31
CA GLY A 87 -13.93 -0.28 1.80
C GLY A 87 -14.04 -1.39 0.75
N ASP A 88 -15.00 -1.27 -0.18
CA ASP A 88 -14.95 -2.03 -1.44
C ASP A 88 -15.10 -1.06 -2.62
N PRO A 89 -14.09 -0.89 -3.47
CA PRO A 89 -14.13 0.04 -4.61
C PRO A 89 -15.27 -0.19 -5.59
N LEU A 90 -15.82 -1.40 -5.69
CA LEU A 90 -16.95 -1.70 -6.57
C LEU A 90 -18.26 -1.06 -6.09
N THR A 91 -18.34 -0.57 -4.85
CA THR A 91 -19.48 0.24 -4.39
C THR A 91 -19.49 1.65 -5.00
N ALA A 92 -18.36 2.10 -5.57
CA ALA A 92 -18.18 3.39 -6.24
C ALA A 92 -17.65 3.21 -7.69
N ILE A 93 -18.26 2.29 -8.45
CA ILE A 93 -17.74 1.81 -9.74
C ILE A 93 -17.54 2.93 -10.76
N ASP A 94 -18.46 3.88 -10.88
CA ASP A 94 -18.35 4.97 -11.87
C ASP A 94 -17.11 5.82 -11.61
N ARG A 95 -16.92 6.26 -10.36
CA ARG A 95 -15.72 7.00 -9.92
C ARG A 95 -14.45 6.19 -10.17
N PHE A 96 -14.51 4.88 -9.91
CA PHE A 96 -13.39 3.99 -10.11
C PHE A 96 -12.99 3.88 -11.60
N VAL A 97 -13.98 3.72 -12.49
CA VAL A 97 -13.76 3.68 -13.95
C VAL A 97 -13.14 5.00 -14.44
N ASP A 98 -13.61 6.14 -13.96
CA ASP A 98 -13.07 7.44 -14.32
C ASP A 98 -11.61 7.60 -13.88
N VAL A 99 -11.27 7.13 -12.67
CA VAL A 99 -9.89 7.12 -12.18
C VAL A 99 -9.00 6.24 -13.07
N ILE A 100 -9.43 5.02 -13.44
CA ILE A 100 -8.65 4.14 -14.33
C ILE A 100 -8.37 4.84 -15.66
N ARG A 101 -9.42 5.35 -16.31
CA ARG A 101 -9.30 6.02 -17.62
C ARG A 101 -8.34 7.19 -17.55
N SER A 102 -8.54 8.07 -16.58
CA SER A 102 -7.70 9.25 -16.41
C SER A 102 -6.23 8.89 -16.16
N LEU A 103 -5.95 7.88 -15.33
CA LEU A 103 -4.59 7.41 -15.12
C LEU A 103 -3.98 6.84 -16.39
N LYS A 104 -4.72 6.06 -17.18
CA LYS A 104 -4.24 5.50 -18.46
C LYS A 104 -4.00 6.58 -19.51
N GLU A 105 -4.89 7.57 -19.61
CA GLU A 105 -4.77 8.69 -20.55
C GLU A 105 -3.57 9.59 -20.24
N ASN A 106 -3.34 9.91 -18.96
CA ASN A 106 -2.27 10.82 -18.55
C ASN A 106 -0.90 10.14 -18.40
N LEU A 107 -0.86 8.87 -17.97
CA LEU A 107 0.39 8.16 -17.63
C LEU A 107 0.72 7.04 -18.63
N GLY A 108 -0.16 6.79 -19.59
CA GLY A 108 0.00 5.78 -20.63
C GLY A 108 -0.46 4.38 -20.21
N TYR A 109 -0.72 3.53 -21.21
CA TYR A 109 -1.24 2.16 -20.99
C TYR A 109 -0.24 1.23 -20.30
N GLY A 110 1.05 1.56 -20.25
CA GLY A 110 2.05 0.83 -19.46
C GLY A 110 2.00 1.07 -17.95
N PHE A 111 1.24 2.07 -17.49
CA PHE A 111 1.03 2.33 -16.07
C PHE A 111 0.14 1.24 -15.47
N HIS A 112 0.67 0.44 -14.53
CA HIS A 112 -0.02 -0.72 -13.98
C HIS A 112 -1.08 -0.33 -12.95
N ILE A 113 -2.31 -0.79 -13.13
CA ILE A 113 -3.42 -0.55 -12.17
C ILE A 113 -3.98 -1.88 -11.68
N HIS A 114 -4.08 -2.05 -10.36
CA HIS A 114 -4.77 -3.19 -9.78
C HIS A 114 -5.79 -2.79 -8.72
N LEU A 115 -6.81 -3.61 -8.58
CA LEU A 115 -7.97 -3.44 -7.71
C LEU A 115 -7.96 -4.48 -6.59
N TYR A 116 -8.38 -4.07 -5.39
CA TYR A 116 -8.82 -4.96 -4.31
C TYR A 116 -10.34 -4.90 -4.16
N THR A 117 -11.02 -6.05 -4.11
CA THR A 117 -12.48 -6.12 -3.91
C THR A 117 -12.88 -7.42 -3.22
N THR A 118 -13.99 -7.41 -2.49
CA THR A 118 -14.60 -8.63 -1.97
C THR A 118 -15.22 -9.50 -3.08
N GLY A 119 -15.49 -8.89 -4.25
CA GLY A 119 -16.14 -9.54 -5.38
C GLY A 119 -17.67 -9.64 -5.27
N ARG A 120 -18.25 -9.09 -4.22
CA ARG A 120 -19.71 -9.14 -3.99
C ARG A 120 -20.50 -8.50 -5.14
N GLN A 121 -20.02 -7.38 -5.65
CA GLN A 121 -20.67 -6.64 -6.74
C GLN A 121 -20.06 -6.93 -8.12
N ALA A 122 -19.12 -7.87 -8.23
CA ALA A 122 -18.45 -8.21 -9.47
C ALA A 122 -19.33 -9.14 -10.35
N SER A 123 -20.12 -8.55 -11.24
CA SER A 123 -20.77 -9.27 -12.36
C SER A 123 -19.82 -9.41 -13.55
N VAL A 124 -20.16 -10.26 -14.52
CA VAL A 124 -19.40 -10.38 -15.77
C VAL A 124 -19.35 -9.06 -16.53
N GLU A 125 -20.45 -8.29 -16.51
CA GLU A 125 -20.52 -6.97 -17.14
C GLU A 125 -19.59 -5.97 -16.46
N VAL A 126 -19.64 -5.87 -15.13
CA VAL A 126 -18.73 -5.04 -14.33
C VAL A 126 -17.27 -5.39 -14.62
N LEU A 127 -16.92 -6.66 -14.60
CA LEU A 127 -15.56 -7.14 -14.84
C LEU A 127 -15.06 -6.79 -16.24
N ARG A 128 -15.91 -6.92 -17.26
CA ARG A 128 -15.59 -6.51 -18.63
C ARG A 128 -15.41 -5.00 -18.77
N THR A 129 -16.27 -4.22 -18.11
CA THR A 129 -16.15 -2.75 -18.09
C THR A 129 -14.82 -2.31 -17.48
N LEU A 130 -14.42 -2.90 -16.36
CA LEU A 130 -13.15 -2.61 -15.71
C LEU A 130 -11.95 -2.96 -16.60
N TRP A 131 -11.97 -4.14 -17.22
CA TRP A 131 -10.93 -4.54 -18.16
C TRP A 131 -10.85 -3.61 -19.38
N ALA A 132 -11.99 -3.30 -19.98
CA ALA A 132 -12.08 -2.37 -21.11
C ALA A 132 -11.63 -0.95 -20.76
N SER A 133 -11.75 -0.55 -19.49
CA SER A 133 -11.24 0.74 -19.00
C SER A 133 -9.73 0.75 -18.76
N GLY A 134 -9.07 -0.41 -18.81
CA GLY A 134 -7.62 -0.52 -18.66
C GLY A 134 -7.14 -1.09 -17.32
N LEU A 135 -8.01 -1.75 -16.53
CA LEU A 135 -7.57 -2.46 -15.32
C LEU A 135 -6.69 -3.65 -15.71
N ASP A 136 -5.47 -3.72 -15.16
CA ASP A 136 -4.50 -4.76 -15.50
C ASP A 136 -4.59 -5.99 -14.60
N GLU A 137 -4.91 -5.79 -13.32
CA GLU A 137 -4.91 -6.85 -12.30
C GLU A 137 -6.06 -6.65 -11.32
N ILE A 138 -6.75 -7.73 -10.95
CA ILE A 138 -7.81 -7.74 -9.94
C ILE A 138 -7.48 -8.74 -8.83
N ARG A 139 -7.65 -8.32 -7.57
CA ARG A 139 -7.39 -9.11 -6.37
C ARG A 139 -8.67 -9.25 -5.56
N PHE A 140 -9.18 -10.45 -5.56
CA PHE A 140 -10.37 -10.77 -4.80
C PHE A 140 -10.03 -11.08 -3.34
N HIS A 141 -10.83 -10.54 -2.44
CA HIS A 141 -10.82 -10.84 -1.02
C HIS A 141 -12.09 -11.62 -0.65
N PRO A 142 -12.18 -12.93 -0.97
CA PRO A 142 -13.40 -13.69 -0.71
C PRO A 142 -13.60 -13.88 0.80
N VAL A 143 -14.61 -13.25 1.36
CA VAL A 143 -15.03 -13.46 2.76
C VAL A 143 -15.81 -14.77 2.93
N ASP A 144 -16.28 -15.37 1.82
CA ASP A 144 -16.98 -16.63 1.73
C ASP A 144 -16.63 -17.32 0.40
N LEU A 145 -16.59 -18.65 0.36
CA LEU A 145 -16.29 -19.41 -0.86
C LEU A 145 -17.27 -19.15 -2.02
N ARG A 146 -18.49 -18.73 -1.73
CA ARG A 146 -19.49 -18.35 -2.75
C ARG A 146 -18.99 -17.23 -3.67
N PHE A 147 -18.14 -16.34 -3.17
CA PHE A 147 -17.56 -15.25 -3.96
C PHE A 147 -16.45 -15.70 -4.92
N LEU A 148 -15.98 -16.95 -4.83
CA LEU A 148 -15.08 -17.52 -5.83
C LEU A 148 -15.71 -17.62 -7.22
N ARG A 149 -17.04 -17.55 -7.32
CA ARG A 149 -17.73 -17.43 -8.61
C ARG A 149 -17.33 -16.15 -9.37
N SER A 150 -17.17 -15.04 -8.67
CA SER A 150 -16.70 -13.76 -9.27
C SER A 150 -15.24 -13.87 -9.75
N VAL A 151 -14.41 -14.62 -9.02
CA VAL A 151 -13.04 -14.95 -9.43
C VAL A 151 -13.04 -15.75 -10.74
N GLU A 152 -13.88 -16.79 -10.82
CA GLU A 152 -14.03 -17.60 -12.03
C GLU A 152 -14.51 -16.76 -13.22
N TRP A 153 -15.46 -15.86 -13.01
CA TRP A 153 -15.90 -14.95 -14.07
C TRP A 153 -14.76 -14.02 -14.56
N ALA A 154 -13.95 -13.48 -13.65
CA ALA A 154 -12.83 -12.65 -14.04
C ALA A 154 -11.81 -13.43 -14.89
N VAL A 155 -11.44 -14.64 -14.48
CA VAL A 155 -10.53 -15.53 -15.23
C VAL A 155 -11.08 -15.86 -16.63
N ARG A 156 -12.38 -16.17 -16.72
CA ARG A 156 -12.99 -16.63 -17.99
C ARG A 156 -13.36 -15.53 -18.97
N HIS A 157 -13.63 -14.32 -18.48
CA HIS A 157 -14.25 -13.27 -19.30
C HIS A 157 -13.40 -12.00 -19.46
N THR A 158 -12.19 -11.97 -18.91
CA THR A 158 -11.28 -10.83 -19.04
C THR A 158 -9.87 -11.30 -19.34
N GLY A 159 -9.01 -10.36 -19.76
CA GLY A 159 -7.57 -10.59 -19.91
C GLY A 159 -6.75 -10.06 -18.73
N MET A 160 -7.41 -9.69 -17.62
CA MET A 160 -6.72 -9.21 -16.42
C MET A 160 -5.92 -10.33 -15.74
N SER A 161 -4.83 -9.96 -15.06
CA SER A 161 -4.23 -10.85 -14.08
C SER A 161 -5.17 -10.99 -12.88
N VAL A 162 -5.64 -12.20 -12.58
CA VAL A 162 -6.60 -12.45 -11.52
C VAL A 162 -5.89 -13.12 -10.34
N GLY A 163 -5.98 -12.50 -9.17
CA GLY A 163 -5.42 -13.00 -7.93
C GLY A 163 -6.43 -13.05 -6.79
N ILE A 164 -6.05 -13.73 -5.74
CA ILE A 164 -6.77 -13.73 -4.45
C ILE A 164 -5.85 -13.15 -3.39
N GLU A 165 -6.42 -12.38 -2.48
CA GLU A 165 -5.69 -11.78 -1.36
C GLU A 165 -6.48 -11.97 -0.07
N ILE A 166 -5.97 -12.78 0.85
CA ILE A 166 -6.62 -13.12 2.11
C ILE A 166 -5.69 -12.93 3.31
N PRO A 167 -6.22 -12.60 4.50
CA PRO A 167 -5.43 -12.55 5.72
C PRO A 167 -5.02 -13.94 6.17
N ILE A 168 -3.88 -14.03 6.86
CA ILE A 168 -3.41 -15.25 7.48
C ILE A 168 -3.04 -15.02 8.95
N ALA A 169 -3.55 -15.89 9.82
CA ALA A 169 -3.26 -15.95 11.24
C ALA A 169 -3.57 -17.35 11.77
N PRO A 170 -3.16 -17.73 12.99
CA PRO A 170 -3.53 -18.99 13.61
C PRO A 170 -5.04 -19.24 13.56
N GLY A 171 -5.45 -20.45 13.19
CA GLY A 171 -6.85 -20.83 13.03
C GLY A 171 -7.46 -20.56 11.65
N LEU A 172 -6.73 -19.89 10.74
CA LEU A 172 -7.16 -19.65 9.36
C LEU A 172 -6.50 -20.60 8.35
N GLU A 173 -5.68 -21.56 8.78
CA GLU A 173 -4.93 -22.48 7.91
C GLU A 173 -5.84 -23.26 6.97
N GLU A 174 -6.87 -23.89 7.51
CA GLU A 174 -7.77 -24.74 6.71
C GLU A 174 -8.65 -23.92 5.76
N TRP A 175 -9.03 -22.71 6.17
CA TRP A 175 -9.69 -21.75 5.30
C TRP A 175 -8.78 -21.35 4.14
N ALA A 176 -7.56 -20.95 4.44
CA ALA A 176 -6.57 -20.54 3.42
C ALA A 176 -6.29 -21.69 2.44
N LYS A 177 -6.11 -22.91 2.91
CA LYS A 177 -5.91 -24.09 2.06
C LYS A 177 -7.10 -24.35 1.13
N LYS A 178 -8.33 -24.25 1.64
CA LYS A 178 -9.54 -24.41 0.82
C LYS A 178 -9.59 -23.35 -0.28
N VAL A 179 -9.35 -22.09 0.07
CA VAL A 179 -9.30 -20.98 -0.91
C VAL A 179 -8.21 -21.22 -1.96
N ILE A 180 -7.02 -21.63 -1.57
CA ILE A 180 -5.90 -21.90 -2.48
C ILE A 180 -6.21 -23.06 -3.43
N LEU A 181 -6.84 -24.14 -2.95
CA LEU A 181 -7.26 -25.28 -3.78
C LEU A 181 -8.25 -24.83 -4.84
N GLU A 182 -9.30 -24.12 -4.45
CA GLU A 182 -10.31 -23.64 -5.40
C GLU A 182 -9.74 -22.60 -6.36
N ALA A 183 -8.91 -21.69 -5.87
CA ALA A 183 -8.19 -20.73 -6.69
C ALA A 183 -7.34 -21.41 -7.77
N SER A 184 -6.62 -22.48 -7.40
CA SER A 184 -5.81 -23.26 -8.33
C SER A 184 -6.67 -23.97 -9.39
N ARG A 185 -7.85 -24.50 -9.01
CA ARG A 185 -8.81 -25.11 -9.95
C ARG A 185 -9.40 -24.11 -10.92
N ILE A 186 -9.68 -22.91 -10.45
CA ILE A 186 -10.18 -21.79 -11.27
C ILE A 186 -9.11 -21.30 -12.25
N GLY A 187 -7.82 -21.42 -11.91
CA GLY A 187 -6.70 -20.99 -12.72
C GLY A 187 -6.29 -19.53 -12.47
N VAL A 188 -6.33 -19.09 -11.21
CA VAL A 188 -5.84 -17.75 -10.85
C VAL A 188 -4.32 -17.62 -11.08
N SER A 189 -3.86 -16.40 -11.30
CA SER A 189 -2.45 -16.12 -11.51
C SER A 189 -1.62 -16.24 -10.23
N PHE A 190 -2.21 -15.94 -9.06
CA PHE A 190 -1.54 -15.97 -7.76
C PHE A 190 -2.53 -15.92 -6.59
N VAL A 191 -2.05 -16.28 -5.40
CA VAL A 191 -2.72 -16.03 -4.11
C VAL A 191 -1.77 -15.30 -3.18
N ASN A 192 -2.18 -14.18 -2.61
CA ASN A 192 -1.46 -13.47 -1.57
C ASN A 192 -2.04 -13.81 -0.19
N LEU A 193 -1.18 -14.20 0.72
CA LEU A 193 -1.45 -14.31 2.15
C LEU A 193 -0.90 -13.06 2.84
N ASN A 194 -1.76 -12.19 3.31
CA ASN A 194 -1.36 -11.02 4.09
C ASN A 194 -1.23 -11.40 5.55
N GLU A 195 -0.07 -11.13 6.15
CA GLU A 195 0.06 -11.25 7.61
C GLU A 195 -0.99 -10.37 8.27
N MET A 196 -1.79 -10.96 9.16
CA MET A 196 -2.86 -10.22 9.83
C MET A 196 -2.27 -9.15 10.73
N GLU A 197 -2.62 -7.90 10.45
CA GLU A 197 -2.17 -6.73 11.19
C GLU A 197 -2.96 -6.56 12.49
N PHE A 198 -2.26 -6.14 13.53
CA PHE A 198 -2.86 -5.83 14.83
C PHE A 198 -2.71 -4.32 15.06
N VAL A 199 -3.71 -3.55 14.62
CA VAL A 199 -3.68 -2.08 14.61
C VAL A 199 -4.89 -1.52 15.35
N GLU A 200 -4.88 -0.23 15.68
CA GLU A 200 -5.94 0.40 16.48
C GLU A 200 -7.35 0.08 15.99
N PRO A 201 -7.70 0.22 14.68
CA PRO A 201 -9.08 0.00 14.23
C PRO A 201 -9.61 -1.42 14.50
N ASN A 202 -8.77 -2.44 14.41
CA ASN A 202 -9.18 -3.84 14.55
C ASN A 202 -8.76 -4.50 15.86
N SER A 203 -7.99 -3.82 16.72
CA SER A 203 -7.40 -4.41 17.92
C SER A 203 -8.42 -4.99 18.89
N THR A 204 -9.55 -4.31 19.09
CA THR A 204 -10.62 -4.77 19.96
C THR A 204 -11.28 -6.03 19.43
N SER A 205 -11.66 -6.07 18.16
CA SER A 205 -12.28 -7.23 17.53
C SER A 205 -11.35 -8.44 17.47
N LEU A 206 -10.06 -8.22 17.23
CA LEU A 206 -9.04 -9.28 17.25
C LEU A 206 -8.90 -9.88 18.67
N ARG A 207 -8.83 -9.04 19.73
CA ARG A 207 -8.78 -9.52 21.12
C ARG A 207 -10.03 -10.33 21.49
N LEU A 208 -11.22 -9.90 21.07
CA LEU A 208 -12.47 -10.63 21.28
C LEU A 208 -12.48 -11.99 20.58
N LYS A 209 -11.75 -12.14 19.48
CA LYS A 209 -11.54 -13.41 18.77
C LYS A 209 -10.39 -14.25 19.36
N GLY A 210 -9.74 -13.79 20.44
CA GLY A 210 -8.64 -14.50 21.09
C GLY A 210 -7.25 -14.27 20.50
N TYR A 211 -7.13 -13.39 19.51
CA TYR A 211 -5.82 -13.03 18.97
C TYR A 211 -5.05 -12.11 19.91
N ARG A 212 -3.72 -12.19 19.84
CA ARG A 212 -2.80 -11.33 20.59
C ARG A 212 -1.81 -10.69 19.64
N GLU A 213 -1.38 -9.48 20.01
CA GLU A 213 -0.27 -8.83 19.31
C GLU A 213 1.05 -9.55 19.62
N SER A 214 1.87 -9.70 18.59
CA SER A 214 3.18 -10.33 18.73
C SER A 214 4.17 -9.40 19.45
N ARG A 215 4.82 -9.90 20.50
CA ARG A 215 5.88 -9.17 21.21
C ARG A 215 7.16 -9.01 20.40
N ARG A 216 7.41 -9.93 19.45
CA ARG A 216 8.63 -9.96 18.62
C ARG A 216 8.47 -9.22 17.31
N ARG A 217 7.24 -9.05 16.86
CA ARG A 217 6.87 -8.45 15.58
C ARG A 217 5.71 -7.49 15.82
N PRO A 218 5.98 -6.25 16.26
CA PRO A 218 4.93 -5.27 16.54
C PRO A 218 3.96 -5.11 15.37
N PHE A 219 2.72 -4.77 15.68
CA PHE A 219 1.62 -4.59 14.72
C PHE A 219 1.21 -5.86 13.95
N THR A 220 1.63 -7.06 14.40
CA THR A 220 1.20 -8.32 13.81
C THR A 220 0.50 -9.22 14.83
N VAL A 221 -0.34 -10.14 14.34
CA VAL A 221 -0.92 -11.19 15.16
C VAL A 221 0.14 -12.26 15.47
N GLU A 222 0.24 -12.64 16.76
CA GLU A 222 1.17 -13.69 17.21
C GLU A 222 0.90 -15.02 16.49
N GLY A 223 1.96 -15.66 15.95
CA GLY A 223 1.87 -16.92 15.20
C GLY A 223 1.45 -16.78 13.73
N ALA A 224 1.15 -15.57 13.24
CA ALA A 224 0.73 -15.38 11.85
C ALA A 224 1.83 -15.75 10.83
N LEU A 225 3.09 -15.40 11.11
CA LEU A 225 4.23 -15.77 10.27
C LEU A 225 4.38 -17.29 10.15
N GLU A 226 4.39 -17.99 11.27
CA GLU A 226 4.56 -19.46 11.31
C GLU A 226 3.41 -20.16 10.57
N THR A 227 2.19 -19.68 10.74
CA THR A 227 1.00 -20.15 10.04
C THR A 227 1.14 -19.94 8.52
N ALA A 228 1.56 -18.75 8.11
CA ALA A 228 1.77 -18.44 6.70
C ALA A 228 2.83 -19.34 6.05
N LEU A 229 3.97 -19.56 6.72
CA LEU A 229 5.06 -20.39 6.21
C LEU A 229 4.61 -21.84 6.01
N LYS A 230 3.79 -22.37 6.93
CA LYS A 230 3.20 -23.73 6.78
C LYS A 230 2.29 -23.80 5.55
N VAL A 231 1.42 -22.82 5.36
CA VAL A 231 0.48 -22.81 4.22
C VAL A 231 1.21 -22.61 2.89
N VAL A 232 2.23 -21.73 2.83
CA VAL A 232 3.05 -21.54 1.62
C VAL A 232 3.84 -22.81 1.28
N GLY A 233 4.44 -23.47 2.29
CA GLY A 233 5.13 -24.75 2.12
C GLY A 233 4.19 -25.83 1.59
N TRP A 234 3.01 -25.97 2.19
CA TRP A 234 1.99 -26.91 1.74
C TRP A 234 1.56 -26.65 0.29
N ALA A 235 1.31 -25.39 -0.09
CA ALA A 235 0.92 -25.04 -1.46
C ALA A 235 2.01 -25.41 -2.48
N ARG A 236 3.28 -25.19 -2.15
CA ARG A 236 4.43 -25.57 -2.97
C ARG A 236 4.48 -27.08 -3.16
N ASP A 237 4.38 -27.84 -2.06
CA ASP A 237 4.52 -29.30 -2.06
C ASP A 237 3.37 -30.00 -2.82
N HIS A 238 2.24 -29.31 -3.01
CA HIS A 238 1.10 -29.77 -3.80
C HIS A 238 1.05 -29.14 -5.22
N ASN A 239 2.07 -28.40 -5.62
CA ASN A 239 2.18 -27.75 -6.93
C ASN A 239 0.92 -26.93 -7.31
N LEU A 240 0.42 -26.13 -6.36
CA LEU A 240 -0.76 -25.28 -6.52
C LEU A 240 -0.39 -23.92 -7.15
N ALA A 241 -1.40 -23.07 -7.39
CA ALA A 241 -1.18 -21.69 -7.84
C ALA A 241 -0.11 -20.99 -6.99
N PRO A 242 0.72 -20.09 -7.56
CA PRO A 242 1.75 -19.38 -6.80
C PRO A 242 1.16 -18.68 -5.58
N VAL A 243 1.65 -19.01 -4.39
CA VAL A 243 1.26 -18.36 -3.14
C VAL A 243 2.38 -17.48 -2.65
N HIS A 244 2.07 -16.21 -2.44
CA HIS A 244 2.98 -15.22 -1.88
C HIS A 244 2.53 -14.83 -0.48
N PHE A 245 3.42 -14.87 0.49
CA PHE A 245 3.20 -14.31 1.83
C PHE A 245 3.79 -12.89 1.91
N CYS A 246 2.94 -11.92 2.23
CA CYS A 246 3.30 -10.52 2.42
C CYS A 246 3.33 -10.19 3.92
N PRO A 247 4.52 -9.97 4.52
CA PRO A 247 4.64 -9.63 5.94
C PRO A 247 4.13 -8.20 6.23
N ALA A 248 3.42 -7.99 7.34
CA ALA A 248 2.96 -6.67 7.73
C ALA A 248 4.11 -5.67 7.99
N PRO A 249 5.20 -6.04 8.71
CA PRO A 249 6.33 -5.12 8.91
C PRO A 249 7.02 -4.68 7.61
N PHE A 250 6.93 -5.48 6.54
CA PHE A 250 7.45 -5.08 5.23
C PHE A 250 6.69 -3.89 4.65
N LYS A 251 5.36 -3.87 4.81
CA LYS A 251 4.52 -2.78 4.28
C LYS A 251 4.93 -1.43 4.88
N ASP A 252 5.15 -1.39 6.17
CA ASP A 252 5.52 -0.18 6.89
C ASP A 252 7.00 0.19 6.70
N SER A 253 7.90 -0.68 7.10
CA SER A 253 9.33 -0.38 7.18
C SER A 253 10.05 -0.30 5.84
N ILE A 254 9.51 -0.87 4.77
CA ILE A 254 10.15 -0.88 3.44
C ILE A 254 9.28 -0.21 2.39
N GLN A 255 8.05 -0.67 2.20
CA GLN A 255 7.18 -0.16 1.16
C GLN A 255 6.85 1.31 1.38
N THR A 256 6.37 1.68 2.57
CA THR A 256 6.03 3.07 2.91
C THR A 256 7.27 3.95 2.89
N ARG A 257 8.37 3.52 3.53
CA ARG A 257 9.62 4.28 3.51
C ARG A 257 10.15 4.52 2.09
N ASN A 258 10.15 3.50 1.23
CA ASN A 258 10.63 3.66 -0.14
C ASN A 258 9.71 4.59 -0.95
N ARG A 259 8.40 4.54 -0.72
CA ARG A 259 7.44 5.47 -1.32
C ARG A 259 7.71 6.92 -0.86
N MET A 260 7.88 7.13 0.44
CA MET A 260 8.23 8.45 0.99
C MET A 260 9.56 8.97 0.45
N ARG A 261 10.59 8.11 0.32
CA ARG A 261 11.87 8.49 -0.28
C ARG A 261 11.72 8.92 -1.75
N ARG A 262 10.87 8.24 -2.52
CA ARG A 262 10.57 8.67 -3.90
C ARG A 262 9.93 10.05 -3.91
N LEU A 263 8.92 10.27 -3.08
CA LEU A 263 8.23 11.53 -2.97
C LEU A 263 9.19 12.63 -2.50
N ALA A 264 9.96 12.41 -1.44
CA ALA A 264 10.98 13.33 -0.95
C ALA A 264 12.04 13.69 -2.00
N THR A 265 12.33 12.77 -2.92
CA THR A 265 13.33 13.01 -3.98
C THR A 265 12.74 13.79 -5.16
N LEU A 266 11.52 13.45 -5.59
CA LEU A 266 10.92 13.97 -6.82
C LEU A 266 10.14 15.28 -6.61
N ASP A 267 9.53 15.46 -5.43
CA ASP A 267 8.64 16.59 -5.11
C ASP A 267 9.26 17.59 -4.12
N ARG A 268 10.58 17.53 -3.93
CA ARG A 268 11.26 18.45 -3.02
C ARG A 268 11.35 19.86 -3.57
N SER A 269 11.30 20.84 -2.67
CA SER A 269 11.72 22.21 -2.94
C SER A 269 13.24 22.30 -3.05
N TRP A 270 13.74 23.37 -3.68
CA TRP A 270 15.19 23.58 -3.86
C TRP A 270 15.99 23.66 -2.55
N TYR A 271 15.33 24.07 -1.46
CA TYR A 271 15.93 24.18 -0.13
C TYR A 271 15.80 22.89 0.70
N GLU A 272 15.10 21.88 0.23
CA GLU A 272 14.87 20.60 0.93
C GLU A 272 15.92 19.56 0.57
N LYS A 273 16.42 18.84 1.57
CA LYS A 273 17.32 17.70 1.43
C LYS A 273 16.59 16.43 1.84
N PRO A 274 16.46 15.43 0.95
CA PRO A 274 15.88 14.15 1.31
C PRO A 274 16.75 13.38 2.30
N THR A 275 16.11 12.69 3.25
CA THR A 275 16.78 11.78 4.19
C THR A 275 16.68 10.32 3.74
N ASN A 276 17.46 9.46 4.38
CA ASN A 276 17.41 8.02 4.14
C ASN A 276 16.12 7.37 4.66
N ASP A 277 15.40 8.01 5.56
CA ASP A 277 14.16 7.51 6.14
C ASP A 277 12.90 7.93 5.36
N GLY A 278 13.10 8.79 4.34
CA GLY A 278 12.02 9.24 3.46
C GLY A 278 11.37 10.54 3.92
N THR A 279 12.01 11.27 4.81
CA THR A 279 11.64 12.63 5.19
C THR A 279 12.41 13.67 4.37
N VAL A 280 12.07 14.92 4.53
CA VAL A 280 12.85 16.07 4.02
C VAL A 280 13.32 16.93 5.18
N ILE A 281 14.52 17.49 5.05
CA ILE A 281 15.05 18.44 6.01
C ILE A 281 15.40 19.76 5.32
N TRP A 282 15.24 20.87 6.05
CA TRP A 282 15.71 22.19 5.65
C TRP A 282 16.19 22.99 6.86
N ALA A 283 16.93 24.05 6.61
CA ALA A 283 17.32 24.98 7.64
C ALA A 283 16.41 26.21 7.67
N GLU A 284 16.03 26.65 8.86
CA GLU A 284 15.49 27.98 9.12
C GLU A 284 16.62 28.85 9.68
N VAL A 285 16.95 29.88 8.95
CA VAL A 285 18.10 30.76 9.23
C VAL A 285 17.58 32.14 9.56
N ARG A 286 18.04 32.73 10.68
CA ARG A 286 17.59 34.04 11.12
C ARG A 286 18.69 35.08 10.87
N ASN A 287 18.30 36.19 10.27
CA ASN A 287 19.12 37.36 10.09
C ASN A 287 19.12 38.25 11.36
N GLU A 288 20.04 39.22 11.46
CA GLU A 288 20.15 40.17 12.58
C GLU A 288 18.89 41.04 12.75
N ASP A 289 18.18 41.35 11.69
CA ASP A 289 16.90 42.08 11.73
C ASP A 289 15.69 41.24 12.18
N GLY A 290 15.91 39.93 12.45
CA GLY A 290 14.86 38.99 12.85
C GLY A 290 14.13 38.28 11.72
N THR A 291 14.46 38.57 10.46
CA THR A 291 13.93 37.89 9.28
C THR A 291 14.37 36.42 9.26
N THR A 292 13.43 35.49 9.09
CA THR A 292 13.72 34.06 8.92
C THR A 292 13.57 33.66 7.46
N VAL A 293 14.56 32.98 6.91
CA VAL A 293 14.56 32.43 5.57
C VAL A 293 14.83 30.93 5.63
N VAL A 294 14.35 30.20 4.63
CA VAL A 294 14.63 28.77 4.48
C VAL A 294 15.86 28.57 3.58
N ALA A 295 16.70 27.61 3.92
CA ALA A 295 17.92 27.31 3.19
C ALA A 295 18.17 25.79 3.13
N HIS A 296 18.87 25.36 2.08
CA HIS A 296 19.34 24.00 2.00
C HIS A 296 20.40 23.73 3.09
N PRO A 297 20.32 22.64 3.85
CA PRO A 297 21.24 22.37 4.98
C PRO A 297 22.71 22.42 4.61
N ASP A 298 23.09 22.00 3.40
CA ASP A 298 24.47 21.99 2.95
C ASP A 298 25.03 23.39 2.65
N LEU A 299 24.17 24.42 2.45
CA LEU A 299 24.55 25.78 2.15
C LEU A 299 24.77 26.66 3.42
N ILE A 300 24.36 26.17 4.59
CA ILE A 300 24.38 26.95 5.83
C ILE A 300 25.80 27.47 6.12
N ARG A 301 26.85 26.67 5.88
CA ARG A 301 28.26 27.05 6.14
C ARG A 301 28.74 28.18 5.25
N GLU A 302 28.10 28.42 4.11
CA GLU A 302 28.46 29.48 3.16
C GLU A 302 27.72 30.80 3.42
N MET A 303 26.68 30.76 4.27
CA MET A 303 25.86 31.93 4.60
C MET A 303 26.52 32.80 5.66
N ARG A 304 27.43 33.66 5.22
CA ARG A 304 28.12 34.60 6.11
C ARG A 304 27.17 35.63 6.72
N GLY A 305 27.24 35.85 8.03
CA GLY A 305 26.40 36.80 8.76
C GLY A 305 25.00 36.27 9.13
N TRP A 306 24.68 35.07 8.76
CA TRP A 306 23.44 34.39 9.16
C TRP A 306 23.74 33.36 10.24
N LYS A 307 22.91 33.32 11.27
CA LYS A 307 22.98 32.27 12.28
C LYS A 307 21.93 31.23 11.97
N PRO A 308 22.31 29.98 11.66
CA PRO A 308 21.30 28.91 11.57
C PRO A 308 20.67 28.78 12.93
N THR A 309 19.32 28.76 12.94
CA THR A 309 18.58 28.66 14.20
C THR A 309 18.05 27.25 14.39
N THR A 310 17.54 26.64 13.33
CA THR A 310 16.84 25.38 13.46
C THR A 310 16.98 24.54 12.18
N ILE A 311 17.20 23.26 12.33
CA ILE A 311 16.97 22.29 11.27
C ILE A 311 15.57 21.69 11.51
N VAL A 312 14.74 21.76 10.49
CA VAL A 312 13.40 21.20 10.50
C VAL A 312 13.39 19.89 9.73
N GLU A 313 12.80 18.87 10.28
CA GLU A 313 12.49 17.62 9.60
C GLU A 313 10.98 17.46 9.42
N ALA A 314 10.54 17.08 8.21
CA ALA A 314 9.13 16.93 7.90
C ALA A 314 8.84 15.73 6.98
N HIS A 315 7.60 15.27 6.97
CA HIS A 315 7.11 14.37 5.94
C HIS A 315 7.09 15.05 4.57
N PRO A 316 7.37 14.33 3.47
CA PRO A 316 7.37 14.89 2.11
C PRO A 316 5.95 15.07 1.53
N THR A 317 4.91 15.08 2.38
CA THR A 317 3.52 15.35 2.03
C THR A 317 3.32 16.82 1.64
N ARG A 318 2.19 17.17 1.03
CA ARG A 318 1.91 18.57 0.60
C ARG A 318 2.06 19.57 1.75
N GLY A 319 1.53 19.21 2.91
CA GLY A 319 1.56 20.08 4.10
C GLY A 319 2.92 20.15 4.78
N ARG A 320 3.92 19.36 4.36
CA ARG A 320 5.22 19.27 5.04
C ARG A 320 5.04 19.17 6.55
N LEU A 321 4.26 18.16 7.00
CA LEU A 321 4.01 17.94 8.42
C LEU A 321 5.34 17.79 9.17
N ARG A 322 5.65 18.77 10.01
CA ARG A 322 6.88 18.78 10.82
C ARG A 322 6.87 17.61 11.80
N ILE A 323 7.99 16.90 11.85
CA ILE A 323 8.23 15.74 12.72
C ILE A 323 9.11 16.13 13.89
N SER A 324 10.21 16.84 13.59
CA SER A 324 11.19 17.26 14.58
C SER A 324 11.82 18.59 14.19
N GLU A 325 12.32 19.28 15.22
CA GLU A 325 13.11 20.50 15.09
C GLU A 325 14.29 20.39 16.05
N TYR A 326 15.50 20.71 15.60
CA TYR A 326 16.71 20.71 16.42
C TYR A 326 17.63 21.86 16.07
N GLU A 327 18.35 22.36 17.06
CA GLU A 327 19.31 23.41 16.85
C GLU A 327 20.49 22.93 15.97
N TYR A 328 20.90 23.76 15.05
CA TYR A 328 22.07 23.45 14.23
C TYR A 328 23.34 23.63 15.06
N ASP A 329 24.06 22.56 15.33
CA ASP A 329 25.38 22.63 15.97
C ASP A 329 26.45 22.89 14.91
N SER A 330 27.05 24.08 14.97
CA SER A 330 28.11 24.52 14.06
C SER A 330 29.50 23.98 14.46
N THR A 331 29.62 23.20 15.53
CA THR A 331 30.89 22.61 15.94
C THR A 331 31.30 21.52 14.94
N PRO A 332 32.51 21.62 14.33
CA PRO A 332 33.01 20.57 13.46
C PRO A 332 33.30 19.32 14.29
N SER A 333 32.63 18.21 13.94
CA SER A 333 32.97 16.88 14.44
C SER A 333 34.23 16.36 13.77
#